data_179b44ae2092451fd28fab4e5babf0dd
#
_entry.id   179b44ae2092451fd28fab4e5babf0dd
#
_cell.length_a   1.000
_cell.length_b   1.000
_cell.length_c   1.000
_cell.angle_alpha   90.00
_cell.angle_beta   90.00
_cell.angle_gamma   90.00
#
_symmetry.space_group_name_H-M   'P 1'
#
loop_
_entity.id
_entity.type
_entity.pdbx_description
1 polymer ?
#
loop_
_entity_poly.entity_id
_entity_poly.type
_entity_poly.pdbx_seq_one_letter_code
_entity_poly.pdbx_strand_id
1 'polypeptide(L)'
;MGEGGAPAREVYVLGTPPSLSTLVVACDTDVVLDGEVLGKPADAAEAREYLDRMSGRAHTVMSGLVVVEDGVERSGLEKTQVVFKQLSEGEKERYVRFGEWEGRSGGYAIQTLGSSLVARLEGSVSNVVGLPVGLLAELAPRLFERG
;
A
#
# COMPACT_ATOMS: atom_id res chain seq x y z
N MET A 1 -2.80 15.25 13.83
CA MET A 1 -2.96 14.48 13.48
C MET A 1 -3.18 14.38 12.41
N GLY A 2 -2.98 14.42 12.20
CA GLY A 2 -3.06 14.38 11.08
C GLY A 2 -3.61 13.27 10.48
N GLU A 3 -4.35 13.22 9.91
CA GLU A 3 -4.72 12.31 9.28
C GLU A 3 -3.81 11.98 8.35
N GLY A 4 -2.67 11.85 8.57
CA GLY A 4 -1.61 11.60 7.68
C GLY A 4 -1.75 10.38 6.85
N GLY A 5 -2.52 9.48 7.17
CA GLY A 5 -2.75 8.32 6.35
C GLY A 5 -3.96 8.53 5.45
N ALA A 6 -4.00 7.87 4.32
CA ALA A 6 -5.25 7.73 3.62
C ALA A 6 -6.21 7.02 4.57
N PRO A 7 -7.45 7.43 4.65
CA PRO A 7 -8.40 6.67 5.42
C PRO A 7 -8.44 5.25 4.89
N ALA A 8 -8.58 4.29 5.77
CA ALA A 8 -8.77 2.91 5.38
C ALA A 8 -9.86 2.86 4.32
N ARG A 9 -9.62 2.07 3.29
CA ARG A 9 -10.64 1.92 2.27
C ARG A 9 -11.71 1.02 2.85
N GLU A 10 -12.84 1.59 3.09
CA GLU A 10 -13.98 0.84 3.55
C GLU A 10 -14.84 0.48 2.37
N VAL A 11 -15.23 -0.78 2.27
CA VAL A 11 -16.16 -1.22 1.25
C VAL A 11 -17.51 -1.40 1.93
N TYR A 12 -18.48 -0.60 1.53
CA TYR A 12 -19.82 -0.69 2.07
C TYR A 12 -20.73 -1.37 1.07
N VAL A 13 -21.49 -2.33 1.53
CA VAL A 13 -22.55 -2.93 0.73
C VAL A 13 -23.84 -2.25 1.14
N LEU A 14 -24.33 -1.37 0.28
CA LEU A 14 -25.57 -0.65 0.54
C LEU A 14 -26.77 -1.49 0.20
N GLY A 15 -27.81 -1.39 1.01
CA GLY A 15 -29.08 -2.04 0.72
C GLY A 15 -29.09 -3.55 0.92
N THR A 16 -28.16 -4.08 1.71
CA THR A 16 -28.10 -5.50 2.00
C THR A 16 -29.28 -5.92 2.87
N PRO A 17 -30.08 -6.89 2.43
CA PRO A 17 -31.16 -7.39 3.28
C PRO A 17 -30.61 -8.02 4.55
N PRO A 18 -31.35 -7.98 5.67
CA PRO A 18 -30.90 -8.54 6.93
C PRO A 18 -30.57 -10.04 6.88
N SER A 19 -31.10 -10.75 5.90
CA SER A 19 -30.86 -12.18 5.75
C SER A 19 -29.55 -12.53 5.04
N LEU A 20 -28.88 -11.54 4.45
CA LEU A 20 -27.60 -11.77 3.78
C LEU A 20 -26.44 -11.45 4.70
N SER A 21 -25.43 -12.28 4.66
CA SER A 21 -24.21 -12.04 5.42
C SER A 21 -23.49 -10.82 4.88
N THR A 22 -22.98 -10.00 5.79
CA THR A 22 -22.24 -8.78 5.46
C THR A 22 -20.75 -9.00 5.68
N LEU A 23 -19.96 -8.60 4.72
CA LEU A 23 -18.51 -8.62 4.81
C LEU A 23 -17.98 -7.20 4.59
N VAL A 24 -17.23 -6.71 5.54
CA VAL A 24 -16.56 -5.40 5.45
C VAL A 24 -15.06 -5.63 5.48
N VAL A 25 -14.35 -5.01 4.54
CA VAL A 25 -12.90 -5.07 4.45
C VAL A 25 -12.35 -3.66 4.53
N ALA A 26 -11.42 -3.43 5.47
CA ALA A 26 -10.71 -2.17 5.59
C ALA A 26 -9.22 -2.44 5.49
N CYS A 27 -8.52 -1.63 4.72
CA CYS A 27 -7.08 -1.78 4.52
C CYS A 27 -6.40 -0.42 4.47
N ASP A 28 -5.27 -0.30 5.17
CA ASP A 28 -4.43 0.89 5.10
C ASP A 28 -2.98 0.44 4.86
N THR A 29 -2.30 1.13 3.96
CA THR A 29 -0.95 0.77 3.52
C THR A 29 0.00 1.95 3.69
N ASP A 30 1.10 1.71 4.39
CA ASP A 30 2.13 2.71 4.65
C ASP A 30 3.48 2.24 4.14
N VAL A 31 4.32 3.23 3.79
CA VAL A 31 5.73 3.01 3.46
C VAL A 31 6.55 3.44 4.67
N VAL A 32 7.43 2.56 5.14
CA VAL A 32 8.24 2.80 6.33
C VAL A 32 9.72 2.71 5.96
N LEU A 33 10.48 3.74 6.29
CA LEU A 33 11.92 3.78 6.08
C LEU A 33 12.61 4.21 7.38
N ASP A 34 13.52 3.39 7.88
CA ASP A 34 14.23 3.65 9.13
C ASP A 34 13.28 3.95 10.30
N GLY A 35 12.17 3.23 10.37
CA GLY A 35 11.18 3.42 11.44
C GLY A 35 10.26 4.63 11.27
N GLU A 36 10.41 5.38 10.19
CA GLU A 36 9.60 6.55 9.92
C GLU A 36 8.61 6.27 8.79
N VAL A 37 7.37 6.64 9.00
CA VAL A 37 6.34 6.51 7.97
C VAL A 37 6.51 7.64 6.96
N LEU A 38 6.67 7.27 5.69
CA LEU A 38 6.69 8.23 4.60
C LEU A 38 5.28 8.34 4.05
N GLY A 39 4.57 9.38 4.46
CA GLY A 39 3.21 9.63 4.02
C GLY A 39 3.12 10.07 2.56
N LYS A 40 1.98 10.61 2.18
CA LYS A 40 1.81 11.17 0.85
C LYS A 40 2.63 12.45 0.75
N PRO A 41 3.49 12.60 -0.26
CA PRO A 41 4.28 13.82 -0.40
C PRO A 41 3.35 15.02 -0.65
N ALA A 42 3.68 16.13 -0.02
CA ALA A 42 2.89 17.35 -0.15
C ALA A 42 3.08 18.01 -1.51
N ASP A 43 4.25 17.85 -2.10
CA ASP A 43 4.62 18.48 -3.36
C ASP A 43 5.75 17.70 -4.05
N ALA A 44 6.16 18.17 -5.22
CA ALA A 44 7.21 17.54 -6.00
C ALA A 44 8.56 17.52 -5.27
N ALA A 45 8.85 18.54 -4.46
CA ALA A 45 10.10 18.61 -3.71
C ALA A 45 10.17 17.49 -2.66
N GLU A 46 9.08 17.25 -1.96
CA GLU A 46 9.02 16.17 -0.98
C GLU A 46 9.05 14.79 -1.66
N ALA A 47 8.37 14.64 -2.79
CA ALA A 47 8.45 13.42 -3.58
C ALA A 47 9.89 13.12 -3.99
N ARG A 48 10.63 14.15 -4.39
CA ARG A 48 12.04 14.01 -4.76
C ARG A 48 12.90 13.62 -3.55
N GLU A 49 12.63 14.21 -2.40
CA GLU A 49 13.33 13.89 -1.16
C GLU A 49 13.13 12.42 -0.80
N TYR A 50 11.92 11.91 -0.96
CA TYR A 50 11.64 10.49 -0.69
C TYR A 50 12.48 9.58 -1.61
N LEU A 51 12.58 9.91 -2.89
CA LEU A 51 13.42 9.14 -3.80
C LEU A 51 14.89 9.19 -3.41
N ASP A 52 15.37 10.35 -2.95
CA ASP A 52 16.75 10.48 -2.46
C ASP A 52 16.99 9.56 -1.26
N ARG A 53 16.03 9.47 -0.36
CA ARG A 53 16.15 8.67 0.85
C ARG A 53 16.04 7.17 0.57
N MET A 54 15.21 6.77 -0.40
CA MET A 54 14.98 5.36 -0.71
C MET A 54 15.97 4.78 -1.73
N SER A 55 16.67 5.63 -2.49
CA SER A 55 17.59 5.20 -3.54
C SER A 55 18.65 4.24 -3.00
N GLY A 56 18.78 3.08 -3.64
CA GLY A 56 19.78 2.07 -3.29
C GLY A 56 19.55 1.39 -1.95
N ARG A 57 18.35 1.50 -1.39
CA ARG A 57 18.07 1.00 -0.04
C ARG A 57 16.79 0.16 -0.01
N ALA A 58 16.66 -0.59 1.07
CA ALA A 58 15.43 -1.32 1.37
C ALA A 58 14.51 -0.44 2.22
N HIS A 59 13.23 -0.51 1.94
CA HIS A 59 12.17 0.04 2.78
C HIS A 59 11.07 -1.00 2.93
N THR A 60 10.16 -0.79 3.87
CA THR A 60 9.08 -1.72 4.14
C THR A 60 7.75 -1.10 3.73
N VAL A 61 6.96 -1.86 3.00
CA VAL A 61 5.55 -1.54 2.75
C VAL A 61 4.73 -2.40 3.68
N MET A 62 3.89 -1.77 4.49
CA MET A 62 3.13 -2.43 5.53
C MET A 62 1.65 -2.12 5.37
N SER A 63 0.82 -3.17 5.31
CA SER A 63 -0.62 -3.00 5.27
C SER A 63 -1.27 -3.63 6.50
N GLY A 64 -2.18 -2.88 7.10
CA GLY A 64 -3.09 -3.43 8.10
C GLY A 64 -4.41 -3.76 7.43
N LEU A 65 -4.92 -4.96 7.67
CA LEU A 65 -6.15 -5.43 7.08
C LEU A 65 -7.11 -5.87 8.19
N VAL A 66 -8.33 -5.36 8.13
CA VAL A 66 -9.41 -5.75 9.04
C VAL A 66 -10.57 -6.28 8.21
N VAL A 67 -11.07 -7.43 8.60
CA VAL A 67 -12.24 -8.04 7.98
C VAL A 67 -13.29 -8.24 9.06
N VAL A 68 -14.50 -7.74 8.81
CA VAL A 68 -15.65 -8.01 9.69
C VAL A 68 -16.66 -8.82 8.88
N GLU A 69 -16.91 -10.04 9.33
CA GLU A 69 -17.83 -10.94 8.68
C GLU A 69 -18.87 -11.40 9.67
N ASP A 70 -20.12 -11.04 9.41
CA ASP A 70 -21.25 -11.39 10.32
C ASP A 70 -20.99 -11.02 11.78
N GLY A 71 -20.39 -9.84 11.98
CA GLY A 71 -20.08 -9.34 13.33
C GLY A 71 -18.79 -9.87 13.94
N VAL A 72 -18.09 -10.77 13.26
CA VAL A 72 -16.80 -11.30 13.74
C VAL A 72 -15.66 -10.55 13.05
N GLU A 73 -14.81 -9.92 13.86
CA GLU A 73 -13.66 -9.17 13.35
C GLU A 73 -12.42 -10.05 13.33
N ARG A 74 -11.70 -10.01 12.21
CA ARG A 74 -10.38 -10.62 12.07
C ARG A 74 -9.44 -9.58 11.50
N SER A 75 -8.21 -9.57 11.93
CA SER A 75 -7.24 -8.60 11.44
C SER A 75 -5.87 -9.22 11.26
N GLY A 76 -5.05 -8.57 10.46
CA GLY A 76 -3.69 -9.01 10.24
C GLY A 76 -2.84 -7.89 9.67
N LEU A 77 -1.54 -8.15 9.60
CA LEU A 77 -0.55 -7.21 9.12
C LEU A 77 0.30 -7.92 8.09
N GLU A 78 0.52 -7.27 6.95
CA GLU A 78 1.41 -7.79 5.92
C GLU A 78 2.55 -6.81 5.71
N LYS A 79 3.78 -7.33 5.71
CA LYS A 79 4.98 -6.52 5.46
C LYS A 79 5.70 -7.06 4.25
N THR A 80 6.14 -6.17 3.38
CA THR A 80 6.91 -6.50 2.18
C THR A 80 8.12 -5.59 2.10
N GLN A 81 9.30 -6.16 1.91
CA GLN A 81 10.49 -5.37 1.68
C GLN A 81 10.62 -5.05 0.20
N VAL A 82 10.84 -3.78 -0.09
CA VAL A 82 11.10 -3.31 -1.44
C VAL A 82 12.49 -2.70 -1.45
N VAL A 83 13.34 -3.14 -2.36
CA VAL A 83 14.69 -2.59 -2.51
C VAL A 83 14.74 -1.80 -3.81
N PHE A 84 15.01 -0.50 -3.70
CA PHE A 84 15.22 0.33 -4.87
C PHE A 84 16.64 0.16 -5.39
N LYS A 85 16.79 0.21 -6.69
CA LYS A 85 18.12 0.31 -7.27
C LYS A 85 18.70 1.69 -6.97
N GLN A 86 19.99 1.85 -7.18
CA GLN A 86 20.61 3.17 -7.07
C GLN A 86 20.05 4.05 -8.18
N LEU A 87 19.38 5.12 -7.83
CA LEU A 87 18.71 6.00 -8.79
C LEU A 87 19.63 7.15 -9.20
N SER A 88 19.69 7.42 -10.51
CA SER A 88 20.39 8.60 -11.00
C SER A 88 19.52 9.85 -10.83
N GLU A 89 20.15 11.01 -10.90
CA GLU A 89 19.41 12.28 -10.84
C GLU A 89 18.36 12.36 -11.93
N GLY A 90 18.70 11.92 -13.14
CA GLY A 90 17.77 11.91 -14.27
C GLY A 90 16.58 10.99 -14.05
N GLU A 91 16.80 9.83 -13.44
CA GLU A 91 15.71 8.90 -13.12
C GLU A 91 14.75 9.51 -12.09
N LYS A 92 15.27 10.15 -11.06
CA LYS A 92 14.46 10.82 -10.04
C LYS A 92 13.65 11.96 -10.65
N GLU A 93 14.28 12.82 -11.45
CA GLU A 93 13.59 13.91 -12.11
C GLU A 93 12.49 13.42 -13.03
N ARG A 94 12.76 12.40 -13.81
CA ARG A 94 11.77 11.82 -14.71
C ARG A 94 10.58 11.28 -13.95
N TYR A 95 10.82 10.57 -12.85
CA TYR A 95 9.75 10.00 -12.06
C TYR A 95 8.87 11.08 -11.42
N VAL A 96 9.49 12.11 -10.84
CA VAL A 96 8.74 13.22 -10.24
C VAL A 96 7.91 13.95 -11.30
N ARG A 97 8.49 14.19 -12.47
CA ARG A 97 7.79 14.86 -13.56
C ARG A 97 6.63 14.01 -14.11
N PHE A 98 6.75 12.69 -14.04
CA PHE A 98 5.68 11.79 -14.46
C PHE A 98 4.43 11.93 -13.60
N GLY A 99 4.57 12.34 -12.34
CA GLY A 99 3.43 12.67 -11.48
C GLY A 99 2.78 11.49 -10.77
N GLU A 100 3.33 10.28 -10.90
CA GLU A 100 2.74 9.10 -10.25
C GLU A 100 2.80 9.15 -8.72
N TRP A 101 3.62 10.04 -8.17
CA TRP A 101 3.78 10.19 -6.72
C TRP A 101 2.57 10.83 -6.04
N GLU A 102 1.73 11.52 -6.79
CA GLU A 102 0.61 12.25 -6.20
C GLU A 102 -0.38 11.31 -5.53
N GLY A 103 -0.73 11.62 -4.28
CA GLY A 103 -1.70 10.84 -3.51
C GLY A 103 -1.25 9.46 -3.08
N ARG A 104 0.05 9.15 -3.14
CA ARG A 104 0.57 7.84 -2.78
C ARG A 104 1.52 7.89 -1.59
N SER A 105 1.30 7.04 -0.59
CA SER A 105 2.23 6.88 0.51
C SER A 105 3.61 6.51 -0.01
N GLY A 106 4.65 7.15 0.49
CA GLY A 106 6.01 6.95 0.03
C GLY A 106 6.32 7.59 -1.32
N GLY A 107 5.31 8.16 -1.99
CA GLY A 107 5.50 8.89 -3.24
C GLY A 107 5.78 8.03 -4.47
N TYR A 108 5.42 6.75 -4.46
CA TYR A 108 5.58 5.93 -5.66
C TYR A 108 4.51 4.82 -5.71
N ALA A 109 4.32 4.29 -6.91
CA ALA A 109 3.55 3.08 -7.13
C ALA A 109 4.43 2.06 -7.82
N ILE A 110 4.32 0.78 -7.42
CA ILE A 110 5.13 -0.28 -8.00
C ILE A 110 4.75 -0.61 -9.44
N GLN A 111 3.62 -0.10 -9.88
CA GLN A 111 3.11 -0.28 -11.23
C GLN A 111 3.69 0.79 -12.16
N THR A 112 3.51 0.61 -13.45
CA THR A 112 3.96 1.55 -14.49
C THR A 112 5.41 1.99 -14.32
N LEU A 113 5.70 3.28 -14.30
CA LEU A 113 7.07 3.77 -14.24
C LEU A 113 7.74 3.46 -12.90
N GLY A 114 6.96 3.38 -11.81
CA GLY A 114 7.49 3.02 -10.49
C GLY A 114 8.13 1.64 -10.45
N SER A 115 7.70 0.72 -11.31
CA SER A 115 8.34 -0.59 -11.41
C SER A 115 9.81 -0.50 -11.80
N SER A 116 10.20 0.54 -12.53
CA SER A 116 11.58 0.74 -12.96
C SER A 116 12.52 1.16 -11.83
N LEU A 117 11.98 1.58 -10.70
CA LEU A 117 12.77 2.00 -9.54
C LEU A 117 13.23 0.80 -8.71
N VAL A 118 12.55 -0.33 -8.84
CA VAL A 118 12.69 -1.48 -7.94
C VAL A 118 13.76 -2.45 -8.45
N ALA A 119 14.70 -2.80 -7.60
CA ALA A 119 15.69 -3.83 -7.87
C ALA A 119 15.15 -5.21 -7.53
N ARG A 120 14.48 -5.34 -6.40
CA ARG A 120 13.87 -6.60 -5.97
C ARG A 120 12.81 -6.35 -4.90
N LEU A 121 12.00 -7.36 -4.68
CA LEU A 121 10.92 -7.32 -3.71
C LEU A 121 10.91 -8.65 -2.97
N GLU A 122 10.78 -8.59 -1.63
CA GLU A 122 10.66 -9.77 -0.79
C GLU A 122 9.33 -9.71 -0.05
N GLY A 123 8.41 -10.58 -0.41
CA GLY A 123 7.08 -10.63 0.15
C GLY A 123 5.99 -10.56 -0.91
N SER A 124 4.87 -9.98 -0.56
CA SER A 124 3.68 -9.94 -1.42
C SER A 124 3.66 -8.70 -2.30
N VAL A 125 3.58 -8.90 -3.61
CA VAL A 125 3.41 -7.80 -4.57
C VAL A 125 2.05 -7.12 -4.36
N SER A 126 1.00 -7.89 -4.10
CA SER A 126 -0.33 -7.32 -3.88
C SER A 126 -0.37 -6.40 -2.66
N ASN A 127 0.45 -6.68 -1.65
CA ASN A 127 0.61 -5.80 -0.50
C ASN A 127 1.17 -4.44 -0.92
N VAL A 128 2.18 -4.43 -1.77
CA VAL A 128 2.81 -3.17 -2.23
C VAL A 128 1.84 -2.38 -3.11
N VAL A 129 0.99 -3.06 -3.87
CA VAL A 129 -0.04 -2.40 -4.66
C VAL A 129 -1.11 -1.74 -3.77
N GLY A 130 -1.35 -2.26 -2.58
CA GLY A 130 -2.23 -1.64 -1.59
C GLY A 130 -3.33 -2.54 -1.02
N LEU A 131 -3.40 -3.80 -1.42
CA LEU A 131 -4.32 -4.78 -0.82
C LEU A 131 -3.63 -6.14 -0.80
N PRO A 132 -3.22 -6.63 0.38
CA PRO A 132 -2.54 -7.92 0.49
C PRO A 132 -3.53 -9.07 0.30
N VAL A 133 -3.64 -9.54 -0.94
CA VAL A 133 -4.64 -10.54 -1.32
C VAL A 133 -4.44 -11.87 -0.60
N GLY A 134 -3.19 -12.28 -0.37
CA GLY A 134 -2.91 -13.50 0.38
C GLY A 134 -3.42 -13.43 1.81
N LEU A 135 -3.19 -12.31 2.49
CA LEU A 135 -3.71 -12.11 3.84
C LEU A 135 -5.23 -12.03 3.84
N LEU A 136 -5.81 -11.37 2.84
CA LEU A 136 -7.26 -11.30 2.71
C LEU A 136 -7.87 -12.70 2.56
N ALA A 137 -7.23 -13.58 1.79
CA ALA A 137 -7.69 -14.94 1.63
C ALA A 137 -7.66 -15.74 2.95
N GLU A 138 -6.68 -15.46 3.80
CA GLU A 138 -6.60 -16.08 5.13
C GLU A 138 -7.68 -15.56 6.06
N LEU A 139 -7.96 -14.25 6.03
CA LEU A 139 -8.93 -13.63 6.94
C LEU A 139 -10.38 -13.82 6.47
N ALA A 140 -10.60 -13.95 5.19
CA ALA A 140 -11.92 -14.07 4.58
C ALA A 140 -11.93 -15.12 3.46
N PRO A 141 -11.71 -16.39 3.79
CA PRO A 141 -11.56 -17.45 2.78
C PRO A 141 -12.77 -17.59 1.86
N ARG A 142 -13.99 -17.31 2.35
CA ARG A 142 -15.18 -17.45 1.52
C ARG A 142 -15.20 -16.51 0.30
N LEU A 143 -14.42 -15.43 0.32
CA LEU A 143 -14.33 -14.55 -0.85
C LEU A 143 -13.68 -15.23 -2.04
N PHE A 144 -12.92 -16.30 -1.79
CA PHE A 144 -12.16 -17.01 -2.81
C PHE A 144 -12.71 -18.41 -3.07
N GLU A 145 -13.75 -18.78 -2.38
CA GLU A 145 -14.41 -20.06 -2.62
C GLU A 145 -15.36 -19.93 -3.81
N ARG A 146 -15.33 -20.92 -4.69
CA ARG A 146 -16.30 -20.98 -5.78
C ARG A 146 -17.59 -21.54 -5.21
N GLY A 147 -18.66 -20.82 -5.46
CA GLY A 147 -19.98 -21.27 -5.11
C GLY A 147 -20.42 -22.50 -5.90
#